data_1f50fc9236a07759d15ce39a36168176
#
_entry.id   1f50fc9236a07759d15ce39a36168176
#
_cell.length_a   1.000
_cell.length_b   1.000
_cell.length_c   1.000
_cell.angle_alpha   90.00
_cell.angle_beta   90.00
_cell.angle_gamma   90.00
#
_symmetry.space_group_name_H-M   'P 1'
#
loop_
_entity.id
_entity.type
_entity.pdbx_description
1 polymer ?
#
loop_
_entity_poly.entity_id
_entity_poly.type
_entity_poly.pdbx_seq_one_letter_code
_entity_poly.pdbx_strand_id
1 'polypeptide(L)'
;MKYLKNKICVEIVLFAFSVTHSQSYKDDISVVLYTAEFIKNDNFSLKPFKEHNTYIFYLSKDKKIHANDKIMYLPTLCLFNNGELIEKIESGIAMKLPESTTERIQEHIDELLSNKF
;
A
#
# COMPACT_ATOMS: atom_id res chain seq x y z
N MET A 1 3.48 -22.03 37.97
CA MET A 1 3.36 -20.58 37.79
C MET A 1 4.30 -20.00 36.76
N LYS A 2 5.56 -20.32 36.85
CA LYS A 2 6.51 -19.83 35.85
C LYS A 2 6.19 -20.31 34.45
N TYR A 3 5.64 -21.48 34.31
CA TYR A 3 5.32 -22.09 33.03
C TYR A 3 4.17 -21.37 32.33
N LEU A 4 3.20 -20.89 33.08
CA LEU A 4 2.08 -20.16 32.51
C LEU A 4 2.50 -18.88 31.85
N LYS A 5 3.43 -18.17 32.46
CA LYS A 5 3.96 -16.94 31.91
C LYS A 5 4.68 -17.20 30.57
N ASN A 6 5.43 -18.27 30.51
CA ASN A 6 6.12 -18.62 29.29
C ASN A 6 5.18 -18.95 28.15
N LYS A 7 4.09 -19.65 28.45
CA LYS A 7 3.08 -19.97 27.46
C LYS A 7 2.42 -18.73 26.88
N ILE A 8 2.08 -17.81 27.75
CA ILE A 8 1.45 -16.56 27.34
C ILE A 8 2.38 -15.77 26.40
N CYS A 9 3.64 -15.70 26.73
CA CYS A 9 4.61 -15.01 25.89
C CYS A 9 4.71 -15.64 24.50
N VAL A 10 4.73 -16.95 24.43
CA VAL A 10 4.83 -17.68 23.17
C VAL A 10 3.60 -17.38 22.28
N GLU A 11 2.44 -17.40 22.89
CA GLU A 11 1.21 -17.12 22.15
C GLU A 11 1.21 -15.71 21.58
N ILE A 12 1.67 -14.73 22.34
CA ILE A 12 1.75 -13.35 21.89
C ILE A 12 2.71 -13.21 20.71
N VAL A 13 3.83 -13.89 20.76
CA VAL A 13 4.80 -13.85 19.67
C VAL A 13 4.23 -14.44 18.39
N LEU A 14 3.51 -15.54 18.48
CA LEU A 14 2.88 -16.15 17.31
C LEU A 14 1.84 -15.25 16.70
N PHE A 15 1.06 -14.58 17.53
CA PHE A 15 0.05 -13.65 17.06
C PHE A 15 0.67 -12.47 16.32
N ALA A 16 1.72 -11.89 16.87
CA ALA A 16 2.43 -10.78 16.23
C ALA A 16 2.99 -11.19 14.88
N PHE A 17 3.53 -12.38 14.79
CA PHE A 17 4.07 -12.89 13.54
C PHE A 17 2.98 -12.99 12.45
N SER A 18 1.80 -13.46 12.79
CA SER A 18 0.69 -13.57 11.86
C SER A 18 0.26 -12.20 11.31
N VAL A 19 0.22 -11.19 12.17
CA VAL A 19 -0.13 -9.84 11.76
C VAL A 19 0.90 -9.28 10.78
N THR A 20 2.16 -9.47 11.06
CA THR A 20 3.24 -9.00 10.19
C THR A 20 3.12 -9.63 8.80
N HIS A 21 2.81 -10.91 8.74
CA HIS A 21 2.71 -11.63 7.49
C HIS A 21 1.60 -11.11 6.57
N SER A 22 0.50 -10.59 7.12
CA SER A 22 -0.65 -10.14 6.36
C SER A 22 -0.47 -8.80 5.66
N GLN A 23 0.66 -8.11 5.86
CA GLN A 23 0.88 -6.77 5.31
C GLN A 23 2.04 -6.68 4.32
N SER A 24 2.29 -7.76 3.61
CA SER A 24 3.43 -7.83 2.70
C SER A 24 3.39 -6.78 1.57
N TYR A 25 2.21 -6.38 1.12
CA TYR A 25 2.11 -5.39 0.05
C TYR A 25 2.48 -3.96 0.49
N LYS A 26 2.78 -3.78 1.75
CA LYS A 26 3.24 -2.49 2.29
C LYS A 26 4.70 -2.51 2.70
N ASP A 27 5.40 -3.63 2.43
CA ASP A 27 6.79 -3.77 2.83
C ASP A 27 7.72 -2.98 1.92
N ASP A 28 8.83 -2.53 2.48
CA ASP A 28 9.80 -1.67 1.79
C ASP A 28 9.08 -0.49 1.13
N ILE A 29 9.59 -0.04 -0.01
CA ILE A 29 8.93 1.00 -0.81
C ILE A 29 7.93 0.30 -1.72
N SER A 30 6.65 0.54 -1.50
CA SER A 30 5.58 -0.10 -2.26
C SER A 30 4.63 0.95 -2.84
N VAL A 31 4.37 0.85 -4.13
CA VAL A 31 3.42 1.70 -4.83
C VAL A 31 2.19 0.87 -5.13
N VAL A 32 1.05 1.27 -4.60
CA VAL A 32 -0.18 0.47 -4.66
C VAL A 32 -1.28 1.27 -5.33
N LEU A 33 -1.83 0.71 -6.41
CA LEU A 33 -2.94 1.31 -7.14
C LEU A 33 -4.22 0.57 -6.78
N TYR A 34 -5.19 1.31 -6.26
CA TYR A 34 -6.52 0.78 -5.96
C TYR A 34 -7.47 1.27 -7.05
N THR A 35 -8.07 0.34 -7.79
CA THR A 35 -8.91 0.69 -8.92
C THR A 35 -10.08 -0.28 -9.04
N ALA A 36 -10.82 -0.19 -10.13
CA ALA A 36 -11.91 -1.10 -10.43
C ALA A 36 -11.86 -1.46 -11.92
N GLU A 37 -12.42 -2.61 -12.24
CA GLU A 37 -12.36 -3.13 -13.62
C GLU A 37 -13.07 -2.25 -14.63
N PHE A 38 -14.07 -1.49 -14.19
CA PHE A 38 -14.80 -0.60 -15.09
C PHE A 38 -14.04 0.70 -15.39
N ILE A 39 -12.93 0.96 -14.68
CA ILE A 39 -12.10 2.14 -14.94
C ILE A 39 -10.99 1.74 -15.90
N LYS A 40 -11.32 1.69 -17.18
CA LYS A 40 -10.36 1.21 -18.19
C LYS A 40 -9.63 2.30 -18.95
N ASN A 41 -10.24 3.46 -19.04
CA ASN A 41 -9.72 4.51 -19.92
C ASN A 41 -8.65 5.37 -19.28
N ASP A 42 -8.47 5.24 -17.97
CA ASP A 42 -7.50 6.02 -17.27
C ASP A 42 -6.44 5.09 -16.69
N ASN A 43 -5.59 4.63 -17.57
CA ASN A 43 -4.57 3.66 -17.20
C ASN A 43 -3.35 4.35 -16.63
N PHE A 44 -3.41 4.63 -15.33
CA PHE A 44 -2.20 5.06 -14.65
C PHE A 44 -1.20 3.90 -14.69
N SER A 45 -0.02 4.15 -15.21
CA SER A 45 1.00 3.11 -15.35
C SER A 45 1.93 3.08 -14.16
N LEU A 46 2.18 1.88 -13.63
CA LEU A 46 3.14 1.68 -12.56
C LEU A 46 4.56 1.40 -13.09
N LYS A 47 4.75 1.42 -14.40
CA LYS A 47 6.05 1.17 -15.01
C LYS A 47 7.20 2.04 -14.49
N PRO A 48 6.99 3.34 -14.21
CA PRO A 48 8.07 4.14 -13.65
C PRO A 48 8.57 3.65 -12.30
N PHE A 49 7.79 2.83 -11.61
CA PHE A 49 8.12 2.36 -10.26
C PHE A 49 8.49 0.88 -10.22
N LYS A 50 8.79 0.28 -11.36
CA LYS A 50 9.05 -1.16 -11.46
C LYS A 50 10.25 -1.65 -10.64
N GLU A 51 11.14 -0.75 -10.25
CA GLU A 51 12.28 -1.09 -9.40
C GLU A 51 11.87 -1.30 -7.94
N HIS A 52 10.67 -0.89 -7.60
CA HIS A 52 10.12 -1.06 -6.26
C HIS A 52 8.97 -2.04 -6.31
N ASN A 53 8.34 -2.30 -5.17
CA ASN A 53 7.18 -3.17 -5.14
C ASN A 53 5.98 -2.42 -5.72
N THR A 54 5.27 -3.05 -6.64
CA THR A 54 4.06 -2.46 -7.23
C THR A 54 2.91 -3.46 -7.17
N TYR A 55 1.74 -2.96 -6.82
CA TYR A 55 0.54 -3.79 -6.70
C TYR A 55 -0.66 -3.06 -7.28
N ILE A 56 -1.57 -3.82 -7.88
CA ILE A 56 -2.85 -3.29 -8.36
C ILE A 56 -3.95 -4.12 -7.71
N PHE A 57 -4.84 -3.46 -7.00
CA PHE A 57 -5.98 -4.12 -6.36
C PHE A 57 -7.28 -3.64 -6.99
N TYR A 58 -8.03 -4.59 -7.53
CA TYR A 58 -9.33 -4.32 -8.15
C TYR A 58 -10.44 -4.51 -7.14
N LEU A 59 -11.38 -3.57 -7.09
CA LEU A 59 -12.44 -3.59 -6.11
C LEU A 59 -13.22 -4.90 -6.06
N SER A 60 -13.48 -5.49 -7.21
CA SER A 60 -14.26 -6.73 -7.28
C SER A 60 -13.57 -7.92 -6.63
N LYS A 61 -12.24 -7.96 -6.68
CA LYS A 61 -11.45 -9.07 -6.16
C LYS A 61 -10.90 -8.82 -4.77
N ASP A 62 -10.64 -7.56 -4.45
CA ASP A 62 -9.90 -7.18 -3.25
C ASP A 62 -10.68 -6.23 -2.37
N LYS A 63 -11.97 -6.50 -2.17
CA LYS A 63 -12.86 -5.65 -1.37
C LYS A 63 -12.35 -5.40 0.03
N LYS A 64 -11.80 -6.45 0.67
CA LYS A 64 -11.30 -6.32 2.04
C LYS A 64 -10.11 -5.38 2.13
N ILE A 65 -9.23 -5.44 1.14
CA ILE A 65 -8.05 -4.57 1.11
C ILE A 65 -8.49 -3.13 0.92
N HIS A 66 -9.42 -2.87 0.01
CA HIS A 66 -9.98 -1.53 -0.19
C HIS A 66 -10.61 -0.99 1.09
N ALA A 67 -11.37 -1.82 1.80
CA ALA A 67 -12.01 -1.42 3.05
C ALA A 67 -11.00 -1.17 4.16
N ASN A 68 -10.02 -2.05 4.31
CA ASN A 68 -9.00 -1.93 5.33
C ASN A 68 -8.15 -0.68 5.16
N ASP A 69 -7.86 -0.32 3.93
CA ASP A 69 -7.06 0.86 3.63
C ASP A 69 -7.90 2.12 3.44
N LYS A 70 -9.18 2.02 3.71
CA LYS A 70 -10.13 3.16 3.68
C LYS A 70 -10.15 3.89 2.35
N ILE A 71 -10.23 3.12 1.28
CA ILE A 71 -10.25 3.68 -0.07
C ILE A 71 -11.66 4.17 -0.39
N MET A 72 -11.80 5.46 -0.64
CA MET A 72 -13.09 6.10 -0.89
C MET A 72 -13.29 6.48 -2.36
N TYR A 73 -12.22 6.70 -3.08
CA TYR A 73 -12.28 7.09 -4.49
C TYR A 73 -11.44 6.13 -5.32
N LEU A 74 -11.86 5.92 -6.56
CA LEU A 74 -11.12 5.06 -7.47
C LEU A 74 -10.87 5.82 -8.78
N PRO A 75 -9.68 5.77 -9.30
CA PRO A 75 -8.49 5.16 -8.74
C PRO A 75 -7.88 5.97 -7.60
N THR A 76 -7.18 5.29 -6.69
CA THR A 76 -6.38 5.92 -5.64
C THR A 76 -4.99 5.27 -5.67
N LEU A 77 -3.96 6.10 -5.57
CA LEU A 77 -2.58 5.62 -5.52
C LEU A 77 -1.97 5.90 -4.16
N CYS A 78 -1.39 4.87 -3.56
CA CYS A 78 -0.73 5.00 -2.26
C CYS A 78 0.73 4.61 -2.35
N LEU A 79 1.56 5.33 -1.62
CA LEU A 79 2.96 4.99 -1.44
C LEU A 79 3.16 4.59 0.01
N PHE A 80 3.70 3.40 0.23
CA PHE A 80 4.03 2.89 1.55
C PHE A 80 5.54 2.71 1.69
N ASN A 81 6.03 2.85 2.90
CA ASN A 81 7.41 2.54 3.24
C ASN A 81 7.42 1.79 4.57
N ASN A 82 7.74 0.50 4.51
CA ASN A 82 7.79 -0.39 5.67
C ASN A 82 6.50 -0.35 6.50
N GLY A 83 5.38 -0.41 5.81
CA GLY A 83 4.06 -0.45 6.43
C GLY A 83 3.46 0.91 6.72
N GLU A 84 4.20 1.97 6.56
CA GLU A 84 3.73 3.33 6.83
C GLU A 84 3.26 4.01 5.55
N LEU A 85 2.09 4.64 5.61
CA LEU A 85 1.56 5.41 4.49
C LEU A 85 2.32 6.73 4.36
N ILE A 86 2.98 6.92 3.22
CA ILE A 86 3.76 8.13 2.95
C ILE A 86 2.95 9.15 2.17
N GLU A 87 2.24 8.69 1.14
CA GLU A 87 1.44 9.57 0.30
C GLU A 87 0.21 8.83 -0.21
N LYS A 88 -0.93 9.52 -0.25
CA LYS A 88 -2.17 8.99 -0.80
C LYS A 88 -2.74 10.01 -1.77
N ILE A 89 -2.84 9.62 -3.03
CA ILE A 89 -3.36 10.49 -4.07
C ILE A 89 -4.69 9.94 -4.55
N GLU A 90 -5.76 10.70 -4.31
CA GLU A 90 -7.11 10.30 -4.67
C GLU A 90 -7.57 10.99 -5.95
N SER A 91 -8.32 10.25 -6.77
CA SER A 91 -8.83 10.77 -8.03
C SER A 91 -9.99 11.74 -7.88
N GLY A 92 -10.75 11.60 -6.81
CA GLY A 92 -11.97 12.39 -6.64
C GLY A 92 -13.08 11.98 -7.59
N ILE A 93 -13.99 12.90 -7.87
CA ILE A 93 -15.18 12.63 -8.68
C ILE A 93 -14.86 12.31 -10.13
N ALA A 94 -13.79 12.89 -10.66
CA ALA A 94 -13.42 12.70 -12.07
C ALA A 94 -12.97 11.27 -12.40
N MET A 95 -12.72 10.45 -11.39
CA MET A 95 -12.23 9.07 -11.56
C MET A 95 -10.93 9.00 -12.35
N LYS A 96 -10.10 10.01 -12.17
CA LYS A 96 -8.84 10.17 -12.88
C LYS A 96 -7.79 10.77 -11.96
N LEU A 97 -6.61 10.14 -11.90
CA LEU A 97 -5.53 10.66 -11.07
C LEU A 97 -4.95 11.96 -11.68
N PRO A 98 -4.49 12.89 -10.83
CA PRO A 98 -3.86 14.11 -11.34
C PRO A 98 -2.65 13.78 -12.22
N GLU A 99 -2.35 14.67 -13.16
CA GLU A 99 -1.22 14.49 -14.08
C GLU A 99 0.12 14.49 -13.34
N SER A 100 0.19 15.18 -12.23
CA SER A 100 1.42 15.26 -11.42
C SER A 100 1.65 14.04 -10.54
N THR A 101 0.79 13.03 -10.59
CA THR A 101 0.86 11.87 -9.69
C THR A 101 2.22 11.17 -9.74
N THR A 102 2.69 10.85 -10.93
CA THR A 102 3.97 10.15 -11.09
C THR A 102 5.12 10.95 -10.48
N GLU A 103 5.16 12.25 -10.75
CA GLU A 103 6.21 13.11 -10.23
C GLU A 103 6.18 13.21 -8.71
N ARG A 104 4.98 13.32 -8.13
CA ARG A 104 4.83 13.41 -6.68
C ARG A 104 5.31 12.15 -5.99
N ILE A 105 4.97 11.00 -6.53
CA ILE A 105 5.41 9.72 -5.96
C ILE A 105 6.92 9.58 -6.12
N GLN A 106 7.46 9.95 -7.27
CA GLN A 106 8.90 9.84 -7.51
C GLN A 106 9.69 10.74 -6.55
N GLU A 107 9.21 11.93 -6.28
CA GLU A 107 9.84 12.83 -5.33
C GLU A 107 9.90 12.23 -3.92
N HIS A 108 8.81 11.62 -3.48
CA HIS A 108 8.79 10.96 -2.18
C HIS A 108 9.74 9.77 -2.13
N ILE A 109 9.80 8.98 -3.21
CA ILE A 109 10.72 7.85 -3.28
C ILE A 109 12.17 8.35 -3.21
N ASP A 110 12.48 9.41 -3.94
CA ASP A 110 13.82 9.98 -3.94
C ASP A 110 14.22 10.47 -2.54
N GLU A 111 13.30 11.09 -1.83
CA GLU A 111 13.53 11.48 -0.44
C GLU A 111 13.79 10.28 0.47
N LEU A 112 12.98 9.24 0.33
CA LEU A 112 13.15 8.04 1.14
C LEU A 112 14.51 7.39 0.88
N LEU A 113 14.95 7.35 -0.35
CA LEU A 113 16.23 6.77 -0.71
C LEU A 113 17.40 7.64 -0.22
N SER A 114 17.25 8.96 -0.28
CA SER A 114 18.26 9.88 0.24
C SER A 114 18.47 9.71 1.74
N ASN A 115 17.41 9.53 2.47
CA ASN A 115 17.47 9.40 3.92
C ASN A 115 18.07 8.07 4.39
N LYS A 116 18.11 7.07 3.51
CA LYS A 116 18.75 5.79 3.83
C LYS A 116 20.26 5.87 3.80
N PHE A 117 20.80 6.78 3.05
CA PHE A 117 22.23 6.94 2.86
C PHE A 117 22.69 8.27 3.42
#